data_93a6b50a61b22014a1d7e107123fb833
#
_entry.id   93a6b50a61b22014a1d7e107123fb833
#
_cell.length_a   1.000
_cell.length_b   1.000
_cell.length_c   1.000
_cell.angle_alpha   90.00
_cell.angle_beta   90.00
_cell.angle_gamma   90.00
#
_symmetry.space_group_name_H-M   'P 1'
#
loop_
_entity.id
_entity.type
_entity.pdbx_description
1 polymer ?
#
loop_
_entity_poly.entity_id
_entity_poly.type
_entity_poly.pdbx_seq_one_letter_code
_entity_poly.pdbx_strand_id
1 'polypeptide(L)'
;LRKITGTVAVILALALMAGPAAQAHQGNPNFKSEITAIEPADLADGIELSTVNFDDGLELISRSDRVIVVKGYDGEPYLRFDPSGTVEVNLNSPAHYLNQDRFADVEIPERADSEAAPDWRQVDDTGVYSWHDHRSHYMGEGVPPQVVDEAEQAQIFDYRIPLTIDGQPALALGTLTWVGSDDSFPVMPFIGLALIAASGTAFIFVRRNRRGNGPGDERLPEESGSAGSPPAP
;
A
#
# COMPACT_ATOMS: atom_id res chain seq x y z
N LEU A 1 -9.85 -40.36 -2.22
CA LEU A 1 -10.70 -39.19 -2.41
C LEU A 1 -10.73 -38.26 -1.19
N ARG A 2 -10.87 -38.73 0.05
CA ARG A 2 -10.96 -37.88 1.28
C ARG A 2 -9.74 -37.01 1.57
N LYS A 3 -8.52 -37.41 1.17
CA LYS A 3 -7.27 -36.63 1.41
C LYS A 3 -7.08 -35.47 0.42
N ILE A 4 -7.59 -35.55 -0.80
CA ILE A 4 -7.45 -34.50 -1.84
C ILE A 4 -8.47 -33.40 -1.61
N THR A 5 -9.69 -33.75 -1.15
CA THR A 5 -10.72 -32.74 -0.81
C THR A 5 -10.28 -31.87 0.39
N GLY A 6 -9.56 -32.46 1.35
CA GLY A 6 -9.01 -31.70 2.48
C GLY A 6 -7.96 -30.67 2.10
N THR A 7 -7.05 -31.01 1.16
CA THR A 7 -5.97 -30.09 0.73
C THR A 7 -6.51 -28.92 -0.08
N VAL A 8 -7.50 -29.13 -0.96
CA VAL A 8 -8.13 -28.06 -1.75
C VAL A 8 -8.95 -27.13 -0.83
N ALA A 9 -9.65 -27.68 0.16
CA ALA A 9 -10.41 -26.87 1.13
C ALA A 9 -9.49 -26.02 2.02
N VAL A 10 -8.31 -26.51 2.41
CA VAL A 10 -7.32 -25.73 3.19
C VAL A 10 -6.71 -24.60 2.37
N ILE A 11 -6.39 -24.82 1.10
CA ILE A 11 -5.86 -23.76 0.21
C ILE A 11 -6.94 -22.68 -0.03
N LEU A 12 -8.20 -23.07 -0.22
CA LEU A 12 -9.31 -22.13 -0.39
C LEU A 12 -9.59 -21.33 0.90
N ALA A 13 -9.48 -21.96 2.07
CA ALA A 13 -9.64 -21.31 3.36
C ALA A 13 -8.50 -20.33 3.69
N LEU A 14 -7.25 -20.65 3.31
CA LEU A 14 -6.10 -19.76 3.44
C LEU A 14 -6.19 -18.55 2.50
N ALA A 15 -6.76 -18.69 1.31
CA ALA A 15 -7.01 -17.57 0.40
C ALA A 15 -8.13 -16.62 0.89
N LEU A 16 -9.09 -17.14 1.67
CA LEU A 16 -10.18 -16.35 2.28
C LEU A 16 -9.77 -15.65 3.59
N MET A 17 -8.63 -16.04 4.18
CA MET A 17 -8.05 -15.42 5.38
C MET A 17 -7.15 -14.22 5.06
N ALA A 18 -6.87 -13.93 3.78
CA ALA A 18 -6.30 -12.65 3.38
C ALA A 18 -7.41 -11.60 3.54
N GLY A 19 -7.64 -11.15 4.77
CA GLY A 19 -8.45 -9.98 5.05
C GLY A 19 -7.89 -8.79 4.27
N PRO A 20 -8.70 -7.74 4.01
CA PRO A 20 -8.17 -6.52 3.43
C PRO A 20 -7.00 -6.06 4.30
N ALA A 21 -5.83 -5.93 3.69
CA ALA A 21 -4.71 -5.26 4.35
C ALA A 21 -5.26 -3.93 4.87
N ALA A 22 -4.96 -3.61 6.13
CA ALA A 22 -5.36 -2.34 6.70
C ALA A 22 -4.84 -1.22 5.78
N GLN A 23 -5.73 -0.57 5.07
CA GLN A 23 -5.43 0.47 4.06
C GLN A 23 -5.31 1.86 4.72
N ALA A 24 -4.86 1.91 5.98
CA ALA A 24 -4.82 3.15 6.75
C ALA A 24 -3.85 4.21 6.19
N HIS A 25 -2.93 3.83 5.30
CA HIS A 25 -1.91 4.73 4.73
C HIS A 25 -1.58 4.33 3.29
N GLN A 26 -2.58 4.27 2.41
CA GLN A 26 -2.33 4.12 0.99
C GLN A 26 -2.79 5.38 0.26
N GLY A 27 -1.84 6.04 -0.40
CA GLY A 27 -2.15 7.10 -1.34
C GLY A 27 -3.11 6.63 -2.42
N ASN A 28 -3.84 7.55 -2.99
CA ASN A 28 -4.78 7.23 -4.06
C ASN A 28 -4.04 7.24 -5.40
N PRO A 29 -3.95 6.10 -6.12
CA PRO A 29 -3.21 6.02 -7.39
C PRO A 29 -3.80 6.89 -8.51
N ASN A 30 -5.02 7.39 -8.35
CA ASN A 30 -5.62 8.32 -9.30
C ASN A 30 -5.12 9.76 -9.11
N PHE A 31 -4.34 10.02 -8.05
CA PHE A 31 -3.71 11.30 -7.83
C PHE A 31 -2.19 11.22 -7.99
N LYS A 32 -1.61 12.35 -8.31
CA LYS A 32 -0.18 12.60 -8.28
C LYS A 32 0.06 13.93 -7.59
N SER A 33 0.69 13.89 -6.43
CA SER A 33 1.19 15.06 -5.75
C SER A 33 2.67 15.24 -6.08
N GLU A 34 3.09 16.44 -6.42
CA GLU A 34 4.48 16.74 -6.78
C GLU A 34 4.95 18.01 -6.11
N ILE A 35 6.14 17.99 -5.52
CA ILE A 35 6.86 19.21 -5.13
C ILE A 35 7.53 19.76 -6.37
N THR A 36 7.26 21.03 -6.67
CA THR A 36 7.75 21.70 -7.88
C THR A 36 8.95 22.60 -7.61
N ALA A 37 9.06 23.16 -6.40
CA ALA A 37 10.17 24.01 -6.00
C ALA A 37 10.24 24.19 -4.48
N ILE A 38 11.41 24.58 -3.98
CA ILE A 38 11.60 25.24 -2.68
C ILE A 38 12.10 26.63 -2.97
N GLU A 39 11.41 27.63 -2.45
CA GLU A 39 11.72 29.06 -2.65
C GLU A 39 12.07 29.75 -1.31
N PRO A 40 13.09 30.63 -1.28
CA PRO A 40 14.00 30.94 -2.38
C PRO A 40 15.02 29.80 -2.63
N ALA A 41 15.39 29.60 -3.90
CA ALA A 41 16.19 28.46 -4.33
C ALA A 41 17.61 28.40 -3.73
N ASP A 42 18.18 29.55 -3.37
CA ASP A 42 19.51 29.66 -2.73
C ASP A 42 19.51 29.15 -1.27
N LEU A 43 18.35 28.99 -0.65
CA LEU A 43 18.22 28.35 0.65
C LEU A 43 18.05 26.82 0.56
N ALA A 44 17.71 26.30 -0.60
CA ALA A 44 17.33 24.88 -0.76
C ALA A 44 18.52 23.91 -0.94
N ASP A 45 19.76 24.41 -0.95
CA ASP A 45 20.94 23.57 -1.15
C ASP A 45 21.06 22.48 -0.08
N GLY A 46 21.21 21.21 -0.54
CA GLY A 46 21.24 20.05 0.35
C GLY A 46 19.89 19.64 0.93
N ILE A 47 18.78 20.22 0.48
CA ILE A 47 17.42 19.90 0.91
C ILE A 47 16.64 19.28 -0.25
N GLU A 48 16.15 18.05 -0.07
CA GLU A 48 15.29 17.38 -1.01
C GLU A 48 13.93 17.13 -0.34
N LEU A 49 12.86 17.64 -0.94
CA LEU A 49 11.49 17.38 -0.49
C LEU A 49 10.73 16.75 -1.65
N SER A 50 10.13 15.61 -1.40
CA SER A 50 9.39 14.86 -2.40
C SER A 50 8.08 14.32 -1.84
N THR A 51 7.19 13.88 -2.72
CA THR A 51 5.98 13.17 -2.34
C THR A 51 6.24 11.67 -2.34
N VAL A 52 5.61 10.95 -1.42
CA VAL A 52 5.69 9.50 -1.32
C VAL A 52 4.31 8.89 -1.51
N ASN A 53 4.28 7.71 -2.13
CA ASN A 53 3.07 6.91 -2.29
C ASN A 53 1.90 7.69 -2.93
N PHE A 54 2.13 8.26 -4.13
CA PHE A 54 1.17 9.08 -4.92
C PHE A 54 0.86 10.44 -4.30
N ASP A 55 -0.01 10.48 -3.30
CA ASP A 55 -0.46 11.68 -2.58
C ASP A 55 -0.54 11.45 -1.05
N ASP A 56 0.04 10.34 -0.57
CA ASP A 56 -0.12 9.95 0.84
C ASP A 56 0.70 10.79 1.79
N GLY A 57 1.91 11.16 1.40
CA GLY A 57 2.79 11.91 2.29
C GLY A 57 3.93 12.62 1.59
N LEU A 58 4.70 13.29 2.41
CA LEU A 58 5.92 14.01 2.05
C LEU A 58 7.12 13.38 2.72
N GLU A 59 8.26 13.41 2.06
CA GLU A 59 9.54 13.01 2.61
C GLU A 59 10.55 14.14 2.41
N LEU A 60 11.19 14.56 3.50
CA LEU A 60 12.30 15.49 3.46
C LEU A 60 13.59 14.78 3.81
N ILE A 61 14.58 14.95 2.94
CA ILE A 61 15.96 14.51 3.14
C ILE A 61 16.82 15.78 3.30
N SER A 62 17.38 15.95 4.49
CA SER A 62 18.31 17.04 4.78
C SER A 62 19.74 16.53 4.77
N ARG A 63 20.54 17.07 3.84
CA ARG A 63 22.01 16.97 3.82
C ARG A 63 22.63 18.36 3.93
N SER A 64 21.83 19.32 4.36
CA SER A 64 22.21 20.70 4.55
C SER A 64 22.90 20.91 5.89
N ASP A 65 23.79 21.87 5.97
CA ASP A 65 24.37 22.38 7.23
C ASP A 65 23.48 23.40 7.96
N ARG A 66 22.20 23.50 7.54
CA ARG A 66 21.21 24.46 8.03
C ARG A 66 20.13 23.78 8.85
N VAL A 67 19.55 24.53 9.80
CA VAL A 67 18.37 24.08 10.53
C VAL A 67 17.12 24.36 9.69
N ILE A 68 16.33 23.31 9.43
CA ILE A 68 15.08 23.42 8.68
C ILE A 68 13.92 23.20 9.66
N VAL A 69 12.93 24.10 9.62
CA VAL A 69 11.70 23.92 10.40
C VAL A 69 10.51 23.93 9.45
N VAL A 70 9.79 22.80 9.38
CA VAL A 70 8.50 22.72 8.69
C VAL A 70 7.43 23.32 9.59
N LYS A 71 6.59 24.19 9.04
CA LYS A 71 5.48 24.80 9.76
C LYS A 71 4.23 23.95 9.70
N GLY A 72 3.52 23.88 10.81
CA GLY A 72 2.19 23.30 10.89
C GLY A 72 1.11 24.19 10.25
N TYR A 73 -0.15 23.83 10.48
CA TYR A 73 -1.31 24.44 9.81
C TYR A 73 -1.58 25.87 10.30
N ASP A 74 -1.26 26.17 11.56
CA ASP A 74 -1.41 27.50 12.17
C ASP A 74 -0.12 28.32 12.10
N GLY A 75 0.92 27.80 11.41
CA GLY A 75 2.22 28.44 11.27
C GLY A 75 3.19 28.15 12.44
N GLU A 76 2.79 27.30 13.36
CA GLU A 76 3.63 26.82 14.46
C GLU A 76 4.78 25.94 13.95
N PRO A 77 5.90 25.81 14.69
CA PRO A 77 6.93 24.84 14.40
C PRO A 77 6.37 23.41 14.54
N TYR A 78 6.47 22.58 13.49
CA TYR A 78 5.97 21.21 13.49
C TYR A 78 7.11 20.18 13.47
N LEU A 79 7.97 20.21 12.46
CA LEU A 79 9.15 19.35 12.36
C LEU A 79 10.42 20.22 12.36
N ARG A 80 11.49 19.71 12.94
CA ARG A 80 12.81 20.33 12.90
C ARG A 80 13.85 19.31 12.44
N PHE A 81 14.63 19.72 11.45
CA PHE A 81 15.79 18.97 10.95
C PHE A 81 17.03 19.75 11.33
N ASP A 82 17.92 19.11 12.06
CA ASP A 82 19.17 19.68 12.50
C ASP A 82 20.33 19.23 11.60
N PRO A 83 21.38 20.02 11.39
CA PRO A 83 22.54 19.65 10.58
C PRO A 83 23.26 18.37 11.03
N SER A 84 23.08 17.94 12.26
CA SER A 84 23.60 16.67 12.77
C SER A 84 22.88 15.44 12.23
N GLY A 85 21.78 15.61 11.50
CA GLY A 85 20.88 14.56 11.05
C GLY A 85 19.72 14.26 12.03
N THR A 86 19.69 14.92 13.18
CA THR A 86 18.59 14.77 14.13
C THR A 86 17.31 15.36 13.56
N VAL A 87 16.22 14.59 13.58
CA VAL A 87 14.88 15.07 13.24
C VAL A 87 13.99 15.00 14.48
N GLU A 88 13.25 16.08 14.71
CA GLU A 88 12.38 16.20 15.87
C GLU A 88 10.98 16.64 15.46
N VAL A 89 9.99 16.16 16.20
CA VAL A 89 8.59 16.59 16.11
C VAL A 89 8.22 17.41 17.33
N ASN A 90 7.44 18.47 17.11
CA ASN A 90 6.89 19.27 18.20
C ASN A 90 5.58 18.63 18.70
N LEU A 91 5.59 18.12 19.93
CA LEU A 91 4.42 17.49 20.55
C LEU A 91 3.32 18.49 20.95
N ASN A 92 3.60 19.82 20.90
CA ASN A 92 2.59 20.85 21.09
C ASN A 92 1.96 21.32 19.76
N SER A 93 2.47 20.86 18.61
CA SER A 93 1.89 21.19 17.31
C SER A 93 0.60 20.41 17.06
N PRO A 94 -0.53 21.05 16.76
CA PRO A 94 -1.75 20.37 16.30
C PRO A 94 -1.51 19.52 15.05
N ALA A 95 -0.61 19.95 14.15
CA ALA A 95 -0.26 19.20 12.93
C ALA A 95 0.30 17.80 13.24
N HIS A 96 1.01 17.61 14.39
CA HIS A 96 1.49 16.30 14.80
C HIS A 96 0.37 15.28 14.98
N TYR A 97 -0.78 15.71 15.48
CA TYR A 97 -1.92 14.82 15.73
C TYR A 97 -2.81 14.69 14.49
N LEU A 98 -3.11 15.81 13.83
CA LEU A 98 -3.94 15.82 12.62
C LEU A 98 -3.36 14.90 11.53
N ASN A 99 -2.05 14.91 11.36
CA ASN A 99 -1.35 14.14 10.34
C ASN A 99 -1.27 12.62 10.66
N GLN A 100 -1.83 12.15 11.77
CA GLN A 100 -1.92 10.71 12.09
C GLN A 100 -3.06 10.02 11.37
N ASP A 101 -4.00 10.77 10.83
CA ASP A 101 -5.09 10.24 10.03
C ASP A 101 -5.23 11.03 8.71
N ARG A 102 -5.56 10.34 7.61
CA ARG A 102 -5.63 10.93 6.28
C ARG A 102 -6.66 12.05 6.16
N PHE A 103 -7.73 11.98 6.94
CA PHE A 103 -8.84 12.94 6.91
C PHE A 103 -8.96 13.77 8.19
N ALA A 104 -7.93 13.72 9.05
CA ALA A 104 -7.89 14.41 10.34
C ALA A 104 -9.00 13.97 11.32
N ASP A 105 -9.48 12.72 11.19
CA ASP A 105 -10.47 12.15 12.12
C ASP A 105 -9.76 11.62 13.38
N VAL A 106 -9.19 12.54 14.15
CA VAL A 106 -8.42 12.26 15.37
C VAL A 106 -8.81 13.22 16.49
N GLU A 107 -8.69 12.74 17.72
CA GLU A 107 -8.81 13.59 18.91
C GLU A 107 -7.51 14.38 19.13
N ILE A 108 -7.61 15.71 19.11
CA ILE A 108 -6.48 16.59 19.39
C ILE A 108 -6.39 16.77 20.90
N PRO A 109 -5.26 16.39 21.55
CA PRO A 109 -5.13 16.51 22.99
C PRO A 109 -4.97 17.99 23.41
N GLU A 110 -5.37 18.33 24.65
CA GLU A 110 -5.30 19.69 25.19
C GLU A 110 -3.88 20.30 25.17
N ARG A 111 -2.83 19.47 25.14
CA ARG A 111 -1.46 19.95 25.02
C ARG A 111 -1.13 20.52 23.64
N ALA A 112 -1.89 20.15 22.62
CA ALA A 112 -1.67 20.62 21.26
C ALA A 112 -2.17 22.07 21.14
N ASP A 113 -1.23 22.98 21.29
CA ASP A 113 -1.43 24.42 21.29
C ASP A 113 -0.38 25.06 20.37
N SER A 114 -0.84 25.64 19.25
CA SER A 114 0.02 26.26 18.24
C SER A 114 0.76 27.50 18.76
N GLU A 115 0.29 28.12 19.85
CA GLU A 115 0.94 29.29 20.48
C GLU A 115 1.92 28.90 21.61
N ALA A 116 1.88 27.62 22.04
CA ALA A 116 2.81 27.13 23.06
C ALA A 116 4.24 27.02 22.53
N ALA A 117 5.21 27.16 23.45
CA ALA A 117 6.60 26.87 23.10
C ALA A 117 6.75 25.42 22.65
N PRO A 118 7.57 25.15 21.61
CA PRO A 118 7.73 23.80 21.10
C PRO A 118 8.25 22.80 22.16
N ASP A 119 7.63 21.64 22.22
CA ASP A 119 8.11 20.48 22.98
C ASP A 119 8.70 19.46 22.00
N TRP A 120 10.00 19.58 21.73
CA TRP A 120 10.70 18.80 20.73
C TRP A 120 10.98 17.37 21.19
N ARG A 121 10.59 16.40 20.37
CA ARG A 121 10.88 14.99 20.54
C ARG A 121 11.60 14.46 19.33
N GLN A 122 12.77 13.85 19.53
CA GLN A 122 13.50 13.17 18.46
C GLN A 122 12.70 11.99 17.90
N VAL A 123 12.62 11.92 16.58
CA VAL A 123 11.93 10.86 15.83
C VAL A 123 12.84 10.14 14.84
N ASP A 124 13.94 10.78 14.42
CA ASP A 124 14.94 10.21 13.51
C ASP A 124 16.32 10.80 13.81
N ASP A 125 17.39 10.16 13.32
CA ASP A 125 18.79 10.61 13.44
C ASP A 125 19.58 10.53 12.12
N THR A 126 18.88 10.32 11.01
CA THR A 126 19.46 10.17 9.67
C THR A 126 19.28 11.39 8.76
N GLY A 127 18.55 12.38 9.24
CA GLY A 127 18.16 13.55 8.44
C GLY A 127 17.08 13.26 7.41
N VAL A 128 16.39 12.11 7.53
CA VAL A 128 15.30 11.69 6.63
C VAL A 128 14.05 11.49 7.45
N TYR A 129 12.96 12.12 7.03
CA TYR A 129 11.68 11.90 7.70
C TYR A 129 10.51 12.04 6.74
N SER A 130 9.57 11.11 6.83
CA SER A 130 8.33 11.14 6.05
C SER A 130 7.15 11.41 6.98
N TRP A 131 6.22 12.24 6.53
CA TRP A 131 4.99 12.55 7.26
C TRP A 131 3.81 12.68 6.32
N HIS A 132 2.61 12.47 6.83
CA HIS A 132 1.38 12.83 6.13
C HIS A 132 1.13 14.34 6.24
N ASP A 133 0.64 14.97 5.15
CA ASP A 133 0.36 16.41 5.13
C ASP A 133 -0.91 16.69 4.34
N HIS A 134 -1.95 17.19 5.01
CA HIS A 134 -3.25 17.43 4.40
C HIS A 134 -3.23 18.50 3.31
N ARG A 135 -2.18 19.31 3.24
CA ARG A 135 -2.01 20.31 2.17
C ARG A 135 -1.66 19.67 0.83
N SER A 136 -1.07 18.48 0.84
CA SER A 136 -0.52 17.83 -0.35
C SER A 136 -1.47 16.82 -1.02
N HIS A 137 -2.66 16.57 -0.44
CA HIS A 137 -3.63 15.61 -0.98
C HIS A 137 -5.07 16.15 -0.97
N TYR A 138 -5.96 15.48 -1.68
CA TYR A 138 -7.38 15.83 -1.72
C TYR A 138 -8.09 15.33 -0.46
N MET A 139 -8.68 16.28 0.30
CA MET A 139 -9.39 16.02 1.57
C MET A 139 -10.87 15.65 1.38
N GLY A 140 -11.40 15.73 0.15
CA GLY A 140 -12.79 15.38 -0.13
C GLY A 140 -12.99 13.88 -0.39
N GLU A 141 -14.25 13.47 -0.38
CA GLU A 141 -14.63 12.12 -0.78
C GLU A 141 -14.88 12.04 -2.29
N GLY A 142 -14.50 10.90 -2.90
CA GLY A 142 -14.75 10.61 -4.31
C GLY A 142 -13.90 11.42 -5.27
N VAL A 143 -14.48 11.72 -6.46
CA VAL A 143 -13.80 12.44 -7.54
C VAL A 143 -13.87 13.94 -7.30
N PRO A 144 -12.75 14.68 -7.40
CA PRO A 144 -12.74 16.13 -7.24
C PRO A 144 -13.64 16.85 -8.28
N PRO A 145 -14.29 17.97 -7.91
CA PRO A 145 -15.15 18.71 -8.84
C PRO A 145 -14.45 19.25 -10.09
N GLN A 146 -13.13 19.38 -10.06
CA GLN A 146 -12.30 19.81 -11.19
C GLN A 146 -12.20 18.75 -12.29
N VAL A 147 -12.44 17.49 -11.95
CA VAL A 147 -12.38 16.35 -12.88
C VAL A 147 -13.69 16.27 -13.63
N VAL A 148 -13.68 16.60 -14.93
CA VAL A 148 -14.85 16.55 -15.81
C VAL A 148 -14.98 15.17 -16.47
N ASP A 149 -13.84 14.59 -16.83
CA ASP A 149 -13.71 13.22 -17.36
C ASP A 149 -12.69 12.47 -16.51
N GLU A 150 -13.13 11.39 -15.87
CA GLU A 150 -12.29 10.61 -14.96
C GLU A 150 -11.13 9.91 -15.67
N ALA A 151 -11.21 9.72 -17.00
CA ALA A 151 -10.12 9.13 -17.79
C ALA A 151 -9.05 10.16 -18.18
N GLU A 152 -9.34 11.46 -18.03
CA GLU A 152 -8.42 12.53 -18.41
C GLU A 152 -7.69 13.13 -17.19
N GLN A 153 -6.49 13.62 -17.45
CA GLN A 153 -5.70 14.32 -16.44
C GLN A 153 -6.29 15.70 -16.14
N ALA A 154 -6.38 16.07 -14.86
CA ALA A 154 -6.84 17.37 -14.42
C ALA A 154 -5.99 17.89 -13.24
N GLN A 155 -5.57 19.16 -13.29
CA GLN A 155 -4.98 19.81 -12.13
C GLN A 155 -6.07 20.09 -11.09
N ILE A 156 -5.84 19.68 -9.84
CA ILE A 156 -6.80 19.86 -8.76
C ILE A 156 -6.53 21.16 -8.01
N PHE A 157 -5.31 21.35 -7.50
CA PHE A 157 -4.87 22.59 -6.87
C PHE A 157 -3.35 22.65 -6.76
N ASP A 158 -2.83 23.86 -6.57
CA ASP A 158 -1.48 24.12 -6.12
C ASP A 158 -1.47 24.29 -4.59
N TYR A 159 -0.41 23.80 -3.94
CA TYR A 159 -0.27 23.90 -2.49
C TYR A 159 1.08 24.48 -2.08
N ARG A 160 1.13 24.94 -0.85
CA ARG A 160 2.33 25.55 -0.26
C ARG A 160 2.54 25.02 1.14
N ILE A 161 3.79 24.68 1.44
CA ILE A 161 4.21 24.24 2.77
C ILE A 161 5.23 25.25 3.27
N PRO A 162 4.87 26.09 4.24
CA PRO A 162 5.79 27.06 4.81
C PRO A 162 6.92 26.37 5.57
N LEU A 163 8.13 26.85 5.35
CA LEU A 163 9.36 26.41 6.01
C LEU A 163 10.08 27.60 6.61
N THR A 164 11.00 27.35 7.52
CA THR A 164 12.12 28.27 7.77
C THR A 164 13.43 27.50 7.64
N ILE A 165 14.42 28.14 7.01
CA ILE A 165 15.77 27.59 6.83
C ILE A 165 16.72 28.58 7.48
N ASP A 166 17.41 28.19 8.56
CA ASP A 166 18.16 29.09 9.45
C ASP A 166 17.34 30.30 9.91
N GLY A 167 16.04 30.09 10.18
CA GLY A 167 15.13 31.17 10.60
C GLY A 167 14.65 32.07 9.46
N GLN A 168 15.14 31.92 8.22
CA GLN A 168 14.67 32.66 7.06
C GLN A 168 13.43 31.97 6.47
N PRO A 169 12.38 32.75 6.14
CA PRO A 169 11.17 32.19 5.52
C PRO A 169 11.47 31.52 4.19
N ALA A 170 10.89 30.34 3.99
CA ALA A 170 10.93 29.59 2.74
C ALA A 170 9.57 28.91 2.49
N LEU A 171 9.31 28.51 1.25
CA LEU A 171 8.10 27.84 0.84
C LEU A 171 8.46 26.62 -0.03
N ALA A 172 7.96 25.46 0.31
CA ALA A 172 7.88 24.38 -0.65
C ALA A 172 6.56 24.53 -1.43
N LEU A 173 6.68 24.52 -2.75
CA LEU A 173 5.56 24.62 -3.68
C LEU A 173 5.27 23.25 -4.25
N GLY A 174 3.99 22.90 -4.40
CA GLY A 174 3.60 21.65 -5.01
C GLY A 174 2.27 21.76 -5.72
N THR A 175 1.97 20.73 -6.50
CA THR A 175 0.73 20.62 -7.30
C THR A 175 0.13 19.24 -7.10
N LEU A 176 -1.17 19.19 -6.85
CA LEU A 176 -1.95 17.95 -6.88
C LEU A 176 -2.66 17.84 -8.21
N THR A 177 -2.50 16.69 -8.86
CA THR A 177 -3.07 16.38 -10.17
C THR A 177 -3.85 15.07 -10.08
N TRP A 178 -5.04 15.04 -10.66
CA TRP A 178 -5.73 13.81 -11.03
C TRP A 178 -5.07 13.25 -12.28
N VAL A 179 -4.60 12.00 -12.25
CA VAL A 179 -3.88 11.39 -13.39
C VAL A 179 -4.76 10.53 -14.27
N GLY A 180 -6.03 10.42 -13.92
CA GLY A 180 -7.01 9.57 -14.58
C GLY A 180 -7.23 8.26 -13.82
N SER A 181 -8.45 7.76 -13.86
CA SER A 181 -8.78 6.42 -13.39
C SER A 181 -8.62 5.45 -14.55
N ASP A 182 -7.73 4.48 -14.41
CA ASP A 182 -7.69 3.34 -15.32
C ASP A 182 -8.74 2.33 -14.85
N ASP A 183 -10.00 2.46 -15.32
CA ASP A 183 -11.09 1.54 -15.03
C ASP A 183 -10.89 0.14 -15.62
N SER A 184 -9.70 -0.16 -16.13
CA SER A 184 -9.37 -1.47 -16.63
C SER A 184 -9.42 -2.49 -15.50
N PHE A 185 -10.50 -3.29 -15.50
CA PHE A 185 -10.62 -4.42 -14.58
C PHE A 185 -9.39 -5.32 -14.73
N PRO A 186 -8.66 -5.62 -13.64
CA PRO A 186 -7.42 -6.39 -13.72
C PRO A 186 -7.71 -7.83 -14.10
N VAL A 187 -7.85 -8.09 -15.41
CA VAL A 187 -8.18 -9.43 -15.95
C VAL A 187 -7.07 -10.46 -15.76
N MET A 188 -5.82 -10.03 -15.64
CA MET A 188 -4.65 -10.93 -15.55
C MET A 188 -4.71 -11.88 -14.33
N PRO A 189 -5.06 -11.47 -13.10
CA PRO A 189 -5.22 -12.38 -11.98
C PRO A 189 -6.30 -13.42 -12.21
N PHE A 190 -7.39 -13.06 -12.88
CA PHE A 190 -8.50 -13.97 -13.18
C PHE A 190 -8.14 -14.97 -14.27
N ILE A 191 -7.37 -14.57 -15.28
CA ILE A 191 -6.79 -15.48 -16.28
C ILE A 191 -5.87 -16.49 -15.60
N GLY A 192 -4.99 -16.06 -14.71
CA GLY A 192 -4.12 -16.94 -13.93
C GLY A 192 -4.91 -17.96 -13.10
N LEU A 193 -5.94 -17.52 -12.40
CA LEU A 193 -6.80 -18.38 -11.60
C LEU A 193 -7.57 -19.40 -12.47
N ALA A 194 -8.09 -18.97 -13.62
CA ALA A 194 -8.76 -19.82 -14.57
C ALA A 194 -7.83 -20.91 -15.15
N LEU A 195 -6.58 -20.56 -15.48
CA LEU A 195 -5.58 -21.53 -15.95
C LEU A 195 -5.21 -22.56 -14.87
N ILE A 196 -5.08 -22.14 -13.60
CA ILE A 196 -4.83 -23.04 -12.49
C ILE A 196 -6.01 -24.01 -12.30
N ALA A 197 -7.24 -23.50 -12.35
CA ALA A 197 -8.45 -24.33 -12.23
C ALA A 197 -8.57 -25.32 -13.39
N ALA A 198 -8.31 -24.89 -14.63
CA ALA A 198 -8.34 -25.75 -15.82
C ALA A 198 -7.26 -26.84 -15.75
N SER A 199 -6.03 -26.49 -15.34
CA SER A 199 -4.92 -27.44 -15.17
C SER A 199 -5.22 -28.48 -14.09
N GLY A 200 -5.79 -28.06 -12.96
CA GLY A 200 -6.23 -28.95 -11.88
C GLY A 200 -7.31 -29.92 -12.34
N THR A 201 -8.28 -29.44 -13.09
CA THR A 201 -9.37 -30.27 -13.65
C THR A 201 -8.83 -31.27 -14.65
N ALA A 202 -7.96 -30.83 -15.58
CA ALA A 202 -7.31 -31.71 -16.55
C ALA A 202 -6.46 -32.80 -15.86
N PHE A 203 -5.70 -32.44 -14.83
CA PHE A 203 -4.91 -33.41 -14.05
C PHE A 203 -5.79 -34.47 -13.36
N ILE A 204 -6.89 -34.04 -12.75
CA ILE A 204 -7.85 -34.99 -12.12
C ILE A 204 -8.45 -35.93 -13.16
N PHE A 205 -8.83 -35.39 -14.34
CA PHE A 205 -9.40 -36.19 -15.42
C PHE A 205 -8.41 -37.24 -15.97
N VAL A 206 -7.16 -36.81 -16.26
CA VAL A 206 -6.11 -37.72 -16.72
C VAL A 206 -5.82 -38.83 -15.69
N ARG A 207 -5.73 -38.44 -14.40
CA ARG A 207 -5.48 -39.39 -13.31
C ARG A 207 -6.63 -40.39 -13.14
N ARG A 208 -7.88 -39.97 -13.36
CA ARG A 208 -9.07 -40.81 -13.29
C ARG A 208 -9.11 -41.81 -14.45
N ASN A 209 -8.82 -41.37 -15.68
CA ASN A 209 -8.76 -42.21 -16.86
C ASN A 209 -7.65 -43.29 -16.77
N ARG A 210 -6.48 -42.92 -16.26
CA ARG A 210 -5.38 -43.89 -16.05
C ARG A 210 -5.70 -44.97 -15.01
N ARG A 211 -6.57 -44.67 -14.04
CA ARG A 211 -7.03 -45.65 -13.03
C ARG A 211 -8.14 -46.54 -13.53
N GLY A 212 -8.89 -46.16 -14.56
CA GLY A 212 -9.95 -46.94 -15.17
C GLY A 212 -9.45 -47.96 -16.21
N ASN A 213 -8.22 -47.80 -16.73
CA ASN A 213 -7.61 -48.69 -17.73
C ASN A 213 -6.50 -49.59 -17.13
N GLY A 214 -6.63 -50.00 -15.87
CA GLY A 214 -5.81 -51.12 -15.35
C GLY A 214 -6.10 -52.39 -16.12
N PRO A 215 -5.07 -53.25 -16.39
CA PRO A 215 -5.29 -54.55 -17.08
C PRO A 215 -6.32 -55.34 -16.31
N GLY A 216 -7.37 -55.76 -17.02
CA GLY A 216 -8.42 -56.61 -16.47
C GLY A 216 -7.81 -57.89 -15.91
N ASP A 217 -8.30 -58.25 -14.75
CA ASP A 217 -8.00 -59.52 -14.08
C ASP A 217 -8.34 -60.65 -15.05
N GLU A 218 -7.33 -61.21 -15.71
CA GLU A 218 -7.45 -62.41 -16.54
C GLU A 218 -7.73 -63.55 -15.60
N ARG A 219 -9.02 -63.90 -15.42
CA ARG A 219 -9.42 -65.10 -14.73
C ARG A 219 -8.95 -66.28 -15.55
N LEU A 220 -8.03 -67.07 -15.00
CA LEU A 220 -7.62 -68.36 -15.50
C LEU A 220 -8.83 -69.28 -15.55
N PRO A 221 -9.02 -70.10 -16.63
CA PRO A 221 -10.10 -71.03 -16.69
C PRO A 221 -9.91 -72.15 -15.65
N GLU A 222 -10.94 -72.46 -14.88
CA GLU A 222 -11.01 -73.63 -13.98
C GLU A 222 -10.93 -74.94 -14.78
N GLU A 223 -9.88 -75.70 -14.54
CA GLU A 223 -9.68 -77.06 -15.08
C GLU A 223 -10.67 -78.01 -14.40
N SER A 224 -11.68 -78.46 -15.15
CA SER A 224 -12.64 -79.45 -14.68
C SER A 224 -11.97 -80.82 -14.61
N GLY A 225 -11.52 -81.18 -13.42
CA GLY A 225 -11.03 -82.55 -13.14
C GLY A 225 -12.17 -83.56 -13.05
N SER A 226 -12.27 -84.41 -14.07
CA SER A 226 -13.10 -85.59 -14.08
C SER A 226 -12.51 -86.64 -13.15
N ALA A 227 -13.17 -86.95 -12.07
CA ALA A 227 -12.86 -88.13 -11.20
C ALA A 227 -13.56 -89.39 -11.71
N GLY A 228 -12.77 -90.30 -12.24
CA GLY A 228 -13.22 -91.65 -12.53
C GLY A 228 -13.27 -92.56 -11.28
N SER A 229 -14.38 -93.14 -11.05
CA SER A 229 -14.58 -94.19 -10.01
C SER A 229 -13.96 -95.54 -10.40
N PRO A 230 -13.38 -96.26 -9.46
CA PRO A 230 -12.94 -97.66 -9.69
C PRO A 230 -14.04 -98.65 -9.43
N PRO A 231 -14.03 -99.90 -10.09
CA PRO A 231 -14.98 -100.91 -9.85
C PRO A 231 -14.62 -101.83 -8.66
N ALA A 232 -15.64 -102.32 -8.00
CA ALA A 232 -15.54 -103.41 -7.00
C ALA A 232 -15.52 -104.79 -7.65
N PRO A 233 -15.08 -105.84 -6.99
CA PRO A 233 -15.88 -106.76 -6.25
C PRO A 233 -15.64 -106.80 -4.76
#